data_f4ea3a331849ab1a30cec00f67bb398d
#
_entry.id   f4ea3a331849ab1a30cec00f67bb398d
#
_cell.length_a   1.000
_cell.length_b   1.000
_cell.length_c   1.000
_cell.angle_alpha   90.00
_cell.angle_beta   90.00
_cell.angle_gamma   90.00
#
_symmetry.space_group_name_H-M   'P 1'
#
loop_
_entity.id
_entity.type
_entity.pdbx_description
1 polymer ?
#
loop_
_entity_poly.entity_id
_entity_poly.type
_entity_poly.pdbx_seq_one_letter_code
_entity_poly.pdbx_strand_id
1 'polypeptide(L)'
;MNKFTYENTPLGKIASGYVEEVGAVEPRNTYNQKIAGGEYRQENDHGGHLIAHSLQGSSGLENIDPQNKNVNQIDQRHIEREVASYAQDSNNSVFYSVANYTPVGERPQATMINYSVTNKLTGEQINEYASFQNESHALQEQWSEEVYEN
;
A
#
# COMPACT_ATOMS: atom_id res chain seq x y z
N MET A 1 17.41 5.92 -1.93
CA MET A 1 15.98 6.20 -1.90
C MET A 1 15.24 5.31 -2.89
N ASN A 2 14.14 4.71 -2.45
CA ASN A 2 13.34 3.86 -3.32
C ASN A 2 12.71 4.65 -4.46
N LYS A 3 12.59 4.00 -5.62
CA LYS A 3 11.95 4.60 -6.79
C LYS A 3 10.76 3.74 -7.18
N PHE A 4 9.59 4.37 -7.26
CA PHE A 4 8.36 3.71 -7.66
C PHE A 4 7.82 4.32 -8.94
N THR A 5 7.15 3.49 -9.74
CA THR A 5 6.38 3.92 -10.89
C THR A 5 4.92 4.04 -10.47
N TYR A 6 4.28 5.14 -10.84
CA TYR A 6 2.87 5.40 -10.56
C TYR A 6 2.12 5.53 -11.88
N GLU A 7 1.06 4.75 -12.04
CA GLU A 7 0.21 4.77 -13.22
C GLU A 7 -1.24 5.02 -12.82
N ASN A 8 -1.91 5.88 -13.57
CA ASN A 8 -3.34 6.09 -13.43
C ASN A 8 -4.03 5.49 -14.64
N THR A 9 -4.59 4.30 -14.48
CA THR A 9 -5.26 3.57 -15.57
C THR A 9 -6.77 3.82 -15.54
N PRO A 10 -7.50 3.46 -16.61
CA PRO A 10 -8.96 3.54 -16.60
C PRO A 10 -9.63 2.73 -15.48
N LEU A 11 -8.94 1.73 -14.93
CA LEU A 11 -9.46 0.87 -13.85
C LEU A 11 -8.83 1.19 -12.49
N GLY A 12 -8.07 2.26 -12.38
CA GLY A 12 -7.50 2.71 -11.11
C GLY A 12 -5.99 2.90 -11.12
N LYS A 13 -5.47 3.26 -9.97
CA LYS A 13 -4.05 3.57 -9.78
C LYS A 13 -3.24 2.32 -9.50
N ILE A 14 -2.04 2.28 -10.05
CA ILE A 14 -1.07 1.20 -9.80
C ILE A 14 0.26 1.86 -9.42
N ALA A 15 0.89 1.32 -8.39
CA ALA A 15 2.22 1.74 -7.97
C ALA A 15 3.11 0.52 -7.78
N SER A 16 4.34 0.56 -8.29
CA SER A 16 5.25 -0.58 -8.19
C SER A 16 6.72 -0.16 -8.20
N GLY A 17 7.55 -0.99 -7.63
CA GLY A 17 9.00 -0.80 -7.62
C GLY A 17 9.70 -1.68 -6.61
N TYR A 18 11.02 -1.57 -6.58
CA TYR A 18 11.83 -2.29 -5.60
C TYR A 18 11.90 -1.52 -4.29
N VAL A 19 11.73 -2.25 -3.19
CA VAL A 19 11.88 -1.71 -1.84
C VAL A 19 13.30 -2.04 -1.37
N GLU A 20 14.19 -1.07 -1.47
CA GLU A 20 15.61 -1.22 -1.10
C GLU A 20 15.89 -0.65 0.28
N GLU A 21 15.11 0.33 0.72
CA GLU A 21 15.26 1.01 1.99
C GLU A 21 13.91 1.07 2.72
N VAL A 22 13.96 1.09 4.04
CA VAL A 22 12.78 1.24 4.89
C VAL A 22 12.96 2.49 5.75
N GLY A 23 11.90 3.27 5.85
CA GLY A 23 11.88 4.52 6.63
C GLY A 23 11.53 5.71 5.76
N ALA A 24 10.68 6.57 6.31
CA ALA A 24 10.21 7.76 5.61
C ALA A 24 11.34 8.76 5.35
N VAL A 25 11.34 9.39 4.17
CA VAL A 25 12.35 10.37 3.77
C VAL A 25 11.77 11.78 3.60
N GLU A 26 10.45 11.89 3.55
CA GLU A 26 9.77 13.18 3.44
C GLU A 26 8.53 13.21 4.34
N PRO A 27 8.01 14.41 4.72
CA PRO A 27 6.81 14.48 5.53
C PRO A 27 5.57 14.06 4.75
N ARG A 28 4.54 13.59 5.48
CA ARG A 28 3.23 13.30 4.89
C ARG A 28 2.59 14.58 4.38
N ASN A 29 1.81 14.46 3.30
CA ASN A 29 0.97 15.53 2.82
C ASN A 29 -0.46 15.31 3.32
N THR A 30 -0.79 15.87 4.47
CA THR A 30 -2.11 15.69 5.09
C THR A 30 -3.23 16.31 4.28
N TYR A 31 -2.94 17.38 3.53
CA TYR A 31 -3.92 17.97 2.63
C TYR A 31 -4.34 17.01 1.53
N ASN A 32 -3.37 16.39 0.84
CA ASN A 32 -3.66 15.39 -0.17
C ASN A 32 -4.41 14.20 0.39
N GLN A 33 -4.08 13.77 1.61
CA GLN A 33 -4.79 12.68 2.27
C GLN A 33 -6.26 13.02 2.57
N LYS A 34 -6.56 14.29 2.82
CA LYS A 34 -7.93 14.75 3.09
C LYS A 34 -8.77 14.89 1.83
N ILE A 35 -8.18 15.33 0.72
CA ILE A 35 -8.94 15.60 -0.51
C ILE A 35 -9.06 14.39 -1.44
N ALA A 36 -8.29 13.34 -1.21
CA ALA A 36 -8.32 12.15 -2.08
C ALA A 36 -9.74 11.60 -2.21
N GLY A 37 -10.15 11.35 -3.46
CA GLY A 37 -11.46 10.83 -3.79
C GLY A 37 -12.57 11.85 -3.88
N GLY A 38 -12.38 13.08 -3.41
CA GLY A 38 -13.37 14.15 -3.50
C GLY A 38 -14.74 13.72 -2.98
N GLU A 39 -15.78 13.88 -3.80
CA GLU A 39 -17.15 13.54 -3.47
C GLU A 39 -17.42 12.03 -3.32
N TYR A 40 -16.54 11.18 -3.85
CA TYR A 40 -16.66 9.73 -3.73
C TYR A 40 -16.17 9.19 -2.38
N ARG A 41 -15.50 10.01 -1.60
CA ARG A 41 -14.97 9.65 -0.30
C ARG A 41 -16.11 9.35 0.68
N GLN A 42 -15.98 8.27 1.44
CA GLN A 42 -16.94 7.87 2.47
C GLN A 42 -16.48 8.33 3.86
N GLU A 43 -17.41 8.36 4.81
CA GLU A 43 -17.17 8.89 6.16
C GLU A 43 -15.99 8.26 6.88
N ASN A 44 -15.81 6.94 6.74
CA ASN A 44 -14.74 6.19 7.41
C ASN A 44 -13.52 5.98 6.54
N ASP A 45 -13.36 6.78 5.49
CA ASP A 45 -12.19 6.69 4.63
C ASP A 45 -11.03 7.53 5.15
N HIS A 46 -9.84 7.01 4.99
CA HIS A 46 -8.59 7.74 5.07
C HIS A 46 -8.07 8.03 3.65
N GLY A 47 -7.18 8.98 3.51
CA GLY A 47 -6.33 9.08 2.34
C GLY A 47 -5.25 8.03 2.45
N GLY A 48 -5.50 6.86 1.84
CA GLY A 48 -4.59 5.73 1.93
C GLY A 48 -3.54 5.76 0.83
N HIS A 49 -2.29 5.53 1.20
CA HIS A 49 -1.20 5.41 0.24
C HIS A 49 -1.21 4.03 -0.42
N LEU A 50 -0.95 3.96 -1.74
CA LEU A 50 -0.68 2.69 -2.40
C LEU A 50 0.65 2.14 -1.87
N ILE A 51 1.71 2.91 -2.04
CA ILE A 51 3.01 2.60 -1.43
C ILE A 51 3.11 3.39 -0.13
N ALA A 52 3.31 2.69 0.98
CA ALA A 52 3.35 3.29 2.30
C ALA A 52 4.38 4.40 2.41
N HIS A 53 4.06 5.40 3.23
CA HIS A 53 4.99 6.46 3.60
C HIS A 53 6.29 5.89 4.18
N SER A 54 6.19 4.86 5.01
CA SER A 54 7.35 4.18 5.61
C SER A 54 8.21 3.41 4.60
N LEU A 55 7.69 3.12 3.41
CA LEU A 55 8.43 2.51 2.31
C LEU A 55 8.85 3.54 1.26
N GLN A 56 8.74 4.81 1.61
CA GLN A 56 9.14 5.95 0.77
C GLN A 56 8.23 6.17 -0.44
N GLY A 57 6.96 5.82 -0.32
CA GLY A 57 5.95 6.15 -1.31
C GLY A 57 5.74 7.67 -1.40
N SER A 58 5.35 8.13 -2.58
CA SER A 58 5.08 9.55 -2.84
C SER A 58 3.96 10.08 -1.93
N SER A 59 4.08 11.35 -1.52
CA SER A 59 3.02 12.07 -0.83
C SER A 59 2.02 12.74 -1.78
N GLY A 60 2.21 12.58 -3.09
CA GLY A 60 1.33 13.13 -4.12
C GLY A 60 0.06 12.30 -4.34
N LEU A 61 -0.92 12.90 -4.99
CA LEU A 61 -2.22 12.25 -5.25
C LEU A 61 -2.11 11.02 -6.15
N GLU A 62 -1.05 10.87 -6.91
CA GLU A 62 -0.78 9.67 -7.72
C GLU A 62 -0.64 8.41 -6.86
N ASN A 63 -0.34 8.59 -5.58
CA ASN A 63 -0.12 7.51 -4.61
C ASN A 63 -1.18 7.46 -3.51
N ILE A 64 -2.25 8.24 -3.61
CA ILE A 64 -3.25 8.35 -2.54
C ILE A 64 -4.66 8.16 -3.11
N ASP A 65 -5.43 7.28 -2.48
CA ASP A 65 -6.83 7.05 -2.77
C ASP A 65 -7.66 7.03 -1.48
N PRO A 66 -8.97 7.30 -1.55
CA PRO A 66 -9.84 7.10 -0.39
C PRO A 66 -9.95 5.60 -0.09
N GLN A 67 -9.60 5.25 1.12
CA GLN A 67 -9.53 3.86 1.55
C GLN A 67 -10.16 3.72 2.93
N ASN A 68 -11.01 2.70 3.11
CA ASN A 68 -11.58 2.38 4.42
C ASN A 68 -10.47 2.34 5.46
N LYS A 69 -10.69 3.01 6.61
CA LYS A 69 -9.65 3.15 7.64
C LYS A 69 -9.10 1.82 8.13
N ASN A 70 -9.95 0.78 8.22
CA ASN A 70 -9.49 -0.53 8.69
C ASN A 70 -8.66 -1.26 7.64
N VAL A 71 -9.00 -1.11 6.36
CA VAL A 71 -8.16 -1.64 5.28
C VAL A 71 -6.80 -0.96 5.30
N ASN A 72 -6.79 0.36 5.43
CA ASN A 72 -5.56 1.14 5.46
C ASN A 72 -4.68 0.82 6.68
N GLN A 73 -5.28 0.81 7.88
CA GLN A 73 -4.53 0.70 9.14
C GLN A 73 -4.27 -0.73 9.60
N ILE A 74 -5.03 -1.70 9.11
CA ILE A 74 -4.92 -3.09 9.54
C ILE A 74 -4.47 -4.00 8.41
N ASP A 75 -5.30 -4.18 7.38
CA ASP A 75 -5.02 -5.16 6.32
C ASP A 75 -3.77 -4.81 5.53
N GLN A 76 -3.74 -3.63 4.95
CA GLN A 76 -2.62 -3.20 4.11
C GLN A 76 -1.37 -2.99 4.96
N ARG A 77 -1.52 -2.43 6.15
CA ARG A 77 -0.41 -2.21 7.07
C ARG A 77 0.27 -3.51 7.46
N HIS A 78 -0.50 -4.57 7.65
CA HIS A 78 0.04 -5.90 7.95
C HIS A 78 0.99 -6.38 6.85
N ILE A 79 0.56 -6.25 5.59
CA ILE A 79 1.39 -6.63 4.43
C ILE A 79 2.62 -5.71 4.30
N GLU A 80 2.45 -4.42 4.51
CA GLU A 80 3.55 -3.46 4.45
C GLU A 80 4.67 -3.80 5.45
N ARG A 81 4.30 -4.29 6.61
CA ARG A 81 5.27 -4.71 7.62
C ARG A 81 5.99 -5.99 7.22
N GLU A 82 5.31 -6.93 6.57
CA GLU A 82 5.97 -8.11 6.00
C GLU A 82 6.99 -7.71 4.94
N VAL A 83 6.60 -6.84 4.02
CA VAL A 83 7.48 -6.32 2.95
C VAL A 83 8.70 -5.63 3.56
N ALA A 84 8.49 -4.76 4.55
CA ALA A 84 9.57 -4.07 5.25
C ALA A 84 10.54 -5.04 5.90
N SER A 85 10.02 -6.09 6.54
CA SER A 85 10.82 -7.12 7.19
C SER A 85 11.76 -7.82 6.20
N TYR A 86 11.23 -8.22 5.04
CA TYR A 86 12.06 -8.82 3.99
C TYR A 86 13.09 -7.84 3.42
N ALA A 87 12.68 -6.59 3.21
CA ALA A 87 13.54 -5.58 2.61
C ALA A 87 14.71 -5.14 3.52
N GLN A 88 14.57 -5.31 4.84
CA GLN A 88 15.64 -4.99 5.80
C GLN A 88 16.80 -5.97 5.71
N ASP A 89 16.60 -7.16 5.16
CA ASP A 89 17.69 -8.09 4.88
C ASP A 89 18.32 -7.74 3.53
N SER A 90 19.57 -7.27 3.56
CA SER A 90 20.29 -6.83 2.36
C SER A 90 20.54 -7.93 1.34
N ASN A 91 20.38 -9.20 1.74
CA ASN A 91 20.48 -10.34 0.82
C ASN A 91 19.21 -10.54 0.01
N ASN A 92 18.14 -9.84 0.33
CA ASN A 92 16.87 -9.90 -0.38
C ASN A 92 16.72 -8.76 -1.37
N SER A 93 16.09 -9.09 -2.51
CA SER A 93 15.56 -8.12 -3.46
C SER A 93 14.04 -8.22 -3.41
N VAL A 94 13.34 -7.14 -3.07
CA VAL A 94 11.89 -7.13 -2.89
C VAL A 94 11.24 -6.23 -3.93
N PHE A 95 10.45 -6.82 -4.82
CA PHE A 95 9.61 -6.07 -5.76
C PHE A 95 8.19 -6.01 -5.21
N TYR A 96 7.63 -4.82 -5.12
CA TYR A 96 6.35 -4.55 -4.49
C TYR A 96 5.43 -3.83 -5.45
N SER A 97 4.18 -4.31 -5.58
CA SER A 97 3.18 -3.74 -6.48
C SER A 97 1.84 -3.67 -5.79
N VAL A 98 1.20 -2.51 -5.87
CA VAL A 98 -0.13 -2.26 -5.31
C VAL A 98 -1.01 -1.68 -6.40
N ALA A 99 -2.18 -2.28 -6.60
CA ALA A 99 -3.17 -1.80 -7.54
C ALA A 99 -4.50 -1.58 -6.83
N ASN A 100 -5.08 -0.41 -7.03
CA ASN A 100 -6.43 -0.11 -6.59
C ASN A 100 -7.39 -0.30 -7.76
N TYR A 101 -8.41 -1.13 -7.57
CA TYR A 101 -9.45 -1.35 -8.58
C TYR A 101 -10.57 -0.33 -8.39
N THR A 102 -10.71 0.56 -9.38
CA THR A 102 -11.63 1.70 -9.33
C THR A 102 -12.46 1.74 -10.62
N PRO A 103 -13.45 0.83 -10.77
CA PRO A 103 -14.23 0.76 -12.00
C PRO A 103 -15.21 1.92 -12.16
N VAL A 104 -15.59 2.58 -11.07
CA VAL A 104 -16.54 3.70 -11.06
C VAL A 104 -16.03 4.80 -10.13
N GLY A 105 -16.02 6.04 -10.63
CA GLY A 105 -15.66 7.20 -9.83
C GLY A 105 -14.18 7.20 -9.40
N GLU A 106 -13.92 7.71 -8.20
CA GLU A 106 -12.57 7.87 -7.68
C GLU A 106 -12.29 7.08 -6.38
N ARG A 107 -13.27 6.31 -5.91
CA ARG A 107 -13.10 5.47 -4.72
C ARG A 107 -12.86 4.03 -5.14
N PRO A 108 -11.70 3.45 -4.80
CA PRO A 108 -11.43 2.04 -5.11
C PRO A 108 -12.44 1.10 -4.47
N GLN A 109 -12.77 0.06 -5.21
CA GLN A 109 -13.61 -1.05 -4.74
C GLN A 109 -12.77 -2.10 -4.01
N ALA A 110 -11.52 -2.27 -4.43
CA ALA A 110 -10.60 -3.25 -3.86
C ALA A 110 -9.16 -2.79 -4.03
N THR A 111 -8.29 -3.33 -3.19
CA THR A 111 -6.84 -3.18 -3.31
C THR A 111 -6.22 -4.56 -3.51
N MET A 112 -5.36 -4.69 -4.50
CA MET A 112 -4.61 -5.92 -4.78
C MET A 112 -3.13 -5.64 -4.58
N ILE A 113 -2.46 -6.51 -3.85
CA ILE A 113 -1.04 -6.40 -3.55
C ILE A 113 -0.32 -7.65 -4.02
N ASN A 114 0.79 -7.45 -4.72
CA ASN A 114 1.71 -8.50 -5.08
C ASN A 114 3.11 -8.11 -4.62
N TYR A 115 3.85 -9.05 -4.06
CA TYR A 115 5.26 -8.82 -3.87
C TYR A 115 6.06 -10.10 -4.10
N SER A 116 7.30 -9.94 -4.53
CA SER A 116 8.24 -11.04 -4.71
C SER A 116 9.51 -10.74 -3.93
N VAL A 117 10.05 -11.78 -3.31
CA VAL A 117 11.32 -11.69 -2.58
C VAL A 117 12.28 -12.67 -3.22
N THR A 118 13.40 -12.17 -3.71
CA THR A 118 14.46 -12.97 -4.30
C THR A 118 15.68 -12.93 -3.39
N ASN A 119 16.16 -14.10 -2.96
CA ASN A 119 17.42 -14.20 -2.25
C ASN A 119 18.56 -14.04 -3.25
N LYS A 120 19.36 -12.99 -3.12
CA LYS A 120 20.44 -12.66 -4.06
C LYS A 120 21.56 -13.68 -4.05
N LEU A 121 21.72 -14.42 -2.94
CA LEU A 121 22.79 -15.41 -2.81
C LEU A 121 22.42 -16.76 -3.42
N THR A 122 21.16 -17.19 -3.26
CA THR A 122 20.70 -18.51 -3.69
C THR A 122 19.85 -18.46 -4.96
N GLY A 123 19.26 -17.31 -5.28
CA GLY A 123 18.30 -17.17 -6.37
C GLY A 123 16.89 -17.66 -6.03
N GLU A 124 16.66 -18.17 -4.82
CA GLU A 124 15.33 -18.58 -4.40
C GLU A 124 14.38 -17.39 -4.40
N GLN A 125 13.14 -17.60 -4.85
CA GLN A 125 12.13 -16.57 -4.94
C GLN A 125 10.82 -17.04 -4.33
N ILE A 126 10.19 -16.17 -3.55
CA ILE A 126 8.81 -16.35 -3.10
C ILE A 126 7.96 -15.25 -3.70
N ASN A 127 6.69 -15.57 -3.99
CA ASN A 127 5.73 -14.62 -4.52
C ASN A 127 4.49 -14.67 -3.65
N GLU A 128 4.04 -13.50 -3.21
CA GLU A 128 2.88 -13.37 -2.33
C GLU A 128 1.84 -12.45 -2.97
N TYR A 129 0.58 -12.77 -2.71
CA TYR A 129 -0.56 -12.01 -3.20
C TYR A 129 -1.58 -11.83 -2.10
N ALA A 130 -2.12 -10.62 -1.98
CA ALA A 130 -3.22 -10.32 -1.09
C ALA A 130 -4.23 -9.41 -1.79
N SER A 131 -5.50 -9.54 -1.42
CA SER A 131 -6.57 -8.74 -1.98
C SER A 131 -7.55 -8.38 -0.87
N PHE A 132 -7.93 -7.10 -0.82
CA PHE A 132 -8.84 -6.58 0.20
C PHE A 132 -9.97 -5.79 -0.45
N GLN A 133 -11.22 -6.10 -0.07
CA GLN A 133 -12.35 -5.22 -0.38
C GLN A 133 -12.17 -3.92 0.41
N ASN A 134 -12.56 -2.80 -0.18
CA ASN A 134 -12.42 -1.48 0.47
C ASN A 134 -13.55 -1.25 1.48
N GLU A 135 -13.64 -2.11 2.47
CA GLU A 135 -14.66 -2.12 3.53
C GLU A 135 -14.15 -2.88 4.75
N SER A 136 -14.77 -2.68 5.90
CA SER A 136 -14.45 -3.43 7.12
C SER A 136 -15.02 -4.85 7.06
N HIS A 137 -14.30 -5.84 7.63
CA HIS A 137 -14.71 -7.25 7.65
C HIS A 137 -14.11 -7.99 8.86
N ALA A 138 -14.58 -9.23 9.10
CA ALA A 138 -14.20 -10.01 10.29
C ALA A 138 -12.70 -10.30 10.39
N LEU A 139 -11.99 -10.47 9.26
CA LEU A 139 -10.55 -10.70 9.27
C LEU A 139 -9.81 -9.51 9.87
N GLN A 140 -10.27 -8.28 9.59
CA GLN A 140 -9.71 -7.06 10.18
C GLN A 140 -9.88 -7.03 11.69
N GLU A 141 -11.00 -7.49 12.21
CA GLU A 141 -11.23 -7.59 13.66
C GLU A 141 -10.24 -8.56 14.29
N GLN A 142 -9.97 -9.67 13.62
CA GLN A 142 -8.98 -10.65 14.04
C GLN A 142 -7.57 -10.06 14.09
N TRP A 143 -7.22 -9.24 13.11
CA TRP A 143 -5.91 -8.59 13.06
C TRP A 143 -5.80 -7.35 13.95
N SER A 144 -6.92 -6.83 14.45
CA SER A 144 -6.92 -5.62 15.28
C SER A 144 -6.10 -5.77 16.56
N GLU A 145 -5.90 -7.01 17.05
CA GLU A 145 -5.03 -7.29 18.19
C GLU A 145 -3.55 -7.07 17.86
N GLU A 146 -3.20 -7.03 16.58
CA GLU A 146 -1.84 -6.82 16.08
C GLU A 146 -1.68 -5.45 15.44
N VAL A 147 -2.48 -4.48 15.86
CA VAL A 147 -2.47 -3.15 15.25
C VAL A 147 -1.09 -2.50 15.34
N TYR A 148 -0.65 -1.97 14.22
CA TYR A 148 0.61 -1.26 14.09
C TYR A 148 0.35 0.24 13.97
N GLU A 149 1.07 1.03 14.74
CA GLU A 149 0.97 2.48 14.66
C GLU A 149 1.55 3.01 13.35
N ASN A 150 0.91 4.02 12.82
CA ASN A 150 1.36 4.72 11.63
C ASN A 150 2.45 5.74 11.94
#